data_9a93be8ec7decbd62420d6846aa4d480
#
_entry.id   9a93be8ec7decbd62420d6846aa4d480
#
_cell.length_a   1.000
_cell.length_b   1.000
_cell.length_c   1.000
_cell.angle_alpha   90.00
_cell.angle_beta   90.00
_cell.angle_gamma   90.00
#
_symmetry.space_group_name_H-M   'P 1'
#
loop_
_entity.id
_entity.type
_entity.pdbx_description
1 polymer ?
#
loop_
_entity_poly.entity_id
_entity_poly.type
_entity_poly.pdbx_seq_one_letter_code
_entity_poly.pdbx_strand_id
1 'polypeptide(L)'
;MIKKVCAVLIALALLPCVRAFTRPQSLEQLADIMQNVLPIPMPGPITSLYRPNYDTVMEAQLKFSALEPMFIVMLPDGPRIYPQQYMLWHQVVNEVVDDHAYAITYCPVTGTLMAYDAVIQGVNLIFDVEGHPTQEGFYGFLYDGNSVLMDRNTGSLWLQEIGMAFDGPMLGRGLPTIPVFWTTWEAARKNFPKAQVLARPRGRRPYGRDPYGSYLRKGTYYDNDIMVYMPRRMDRRFPRKTPMLCLELENLLMAIDISYVKKAGAVNFFMGPTALLAVHDRALDVVRVYNRQIWADPFLYVLENGKLTDLATRSTWDPATGAATEGNMKGSSMKQYFGVYSMWFAWYSINPETLTVPGPGEVPANLLSTDAPGTGEAPKEPPSPDGLPGKPAW
;
A
#
# COMPACT_ATOMS: atom_id res chain seq x y z
N MET A 1 -29.29 -35.45 26.41
CA MET A 1 -28.18 -34.48 26.45
C MET A 1 -27.76 -34.16 25.02
N ILE A 2 -28.34 -33.14 24.43
CA ILE A 2 -28.06 -32.72 23.04
C ILE A 2 -27.11 -31.54 23.11
N LYS A 3 -25.86 -31.72 22.66
CA LYS A 3 -24.87 -30.66 22.55
C LYS A 3 -25.26 -29.74 21.37
N LYS A 4 -25.64 -28.52 21.67
CA LYS A 4 -25.81 -27.47 20.67
C LYS A 4 -24.44 -27.06 20.13
N VAL A 5 -24.17 -27.41 18.89
CA VAL A 5 -23.06 -26.88 18.10
C VAL A 5 -23.53 -25.52 17.59
N CYS A 6 -23.00 -24.44 18.15
CA CYS A 6 -23.16 -23.09 17.58
C CYS A 6 -22.26 -23.02 16.32
N ALA A 7 -22.87 -23.17 15.17
CA ALA A 7 -22.25 -22.79 13.90
C ALA A 7 -22.23 -21.26 13.84
N VAL A 8 -21.04 -20.67 13.96
CA VAL A 8 -20.80 -19.25 13.62
C VAL A 8 -20.84 -19.16 12.10
N LEU A 9 -21.99 -18.78 11.58
CA LEU A 9 -22.15 -18.33 10.20
C LEU A 9 -21.42 -16.97 10.11
N ILE A 10 -20.18 -16.99 9.62
CA ILE A 10 -19.52 -15.80 9.11
C ILE A 10 -20.28 -15.46 7.82
N ALA A 11 -21.20 -14.51 7.91
CA ALA A 11 -21.78 -13.88 6.74
C ALA A 11 -20.63 -13.25 5.95
N LEU A 12 -20.26 -13.88 4.82
CA LEU A 12 -19.49 -13.21 3.78
C LEU A 12 -20.38 -12.08 3.24
N ALA A 13 -20.30 -10.91 3.88
CA ALA A 13 -20.78 -9.70 3.26
C ALA A 13 -19.95 -9.56 1.97
N LEU A 14 -20.61 -9.62 0.83
CA LEU A 14 -20.08 -9.24 -0.46
C LEU A 14 -19.37 -7.89 -0.24
N LEU A 15 -18.02 -7.92 -0.20
CA LEU A 15 -17.23 -6.71 -0.10
C LEU A 15 -17.66 -5.84 -1.28
N PRO A 16 -18.20 -4.64 -1.05
CA PRO A 16 -18.51 -3.76 -2.16
C PRO A 16 -17.19 -3.54 -2.88
N CYS A 17 -17.16 -3.85 -4.18
CA CYS A 17 -16.06 -3.49 -5.07
C CYS A 17 -15.82 -1.99 -4.85
N VAL A 18 -14.77 -1.65 -4.10
CA VAL A 18 -14.43 -0.25 -3.85
C VAL A 18 -14.02 0.28 -5.22
N ARG A 19 -14.81 1.23 -5.74
CA ARG A 19 -14.52 1.83 -7.03
C ARG A 19 -13.10 2.37 -7.01
N ALA A 20 -12.38 2.08 -8.07
CA ALA A 20 -11.08 2.59 -8.43
C ALA A 20 -10.91 4.07 -8.08
N PHE A 21 -9.68 4.49 -7.96
CA PHE A 21 -9.29 5.89 -8.18
C PHE A 21 -9.95 6.38 -9.46
N THR A 22 -11.14 6.92 -9.35
CA THR A 22 -11.98 7.30 -10.50
C THR A 22 -11.84 8.78 -10.82
N ARG A 23 -10.72 9.39 -10.42
CA ARG A 23 -10.41 10.71 -10.98
C ARG A 23 -10.26 10.51 -12.48
N PRO A 24 -11.14 11.07 -13.32
CA PRO A 24 -10.81 11.18 -14.72
C PRO A 24 -9.56 12.05 -14.79
N GLN A 25 -8.42 11.40 -15.01
CA GLN A 25 -7.17 12.12 -15.28
C GLN A 25 -7.47 12.99 -16.49
N SER A 26 -7.21 14.27 -16.39
CA SER A 26 -7.39 15.15 -17.55
C SER A 26 -6.46 14.64 -18.67
N LEU A 27 -6.83 14.90 -19.93
CA LEU A 27 -5.94 14.57 -21.06
C LEU A 27 -4.56 15.22 -20.88
N GLU A 28 -4.49 16.36 -20.21
CA GLU A 28 -3.26 17.05 -19.86
C GLU A 28 -2.40 16.24 -18.88
N GLN A 29 -3.00 15.63 -17.84
CA GLN A 29 -2.27 14.76 -16.91
C GLN A 29 -1.78 13.48 -17.59
N LEU A 30 -2.59 12.88 -18.47
CA LEU A 30 -2.13 11.70 -19.23
C LEU A 30 -0.98 12.07 -20.18
N ALA A 31 -1.06 13.22 -20.85
CA ALA A 31 0.02 13.73 -21.69
C ALA A 31 1.30 14.04 -20.86
N ASP A 32 1.17 14.58 -19.65
CA ASP A 32 2.30 14.80 -18.74
C ASP A 32 2.96 13.47 -18.35
N ILE A 33 2.18 12.43 -18.05
CA ILE A 33 2.71 11.09 -17.76
C ILE A 33 3.48 10.55 -18.96
N MET A 34 2.87 10.55 -20.15
CA MET A 34 3.50 10.05 -21.37
C MET A 34 4.84 10.74 -21.68
N GLN A 35 4.91 12.07 -21.49
CA GLN A 35 6.12 12.85 -21.77
C GLN A 35 7.23 12.68 -20.74
N ASN A 36 6.91 12.22 -19.53
CA ASN A 36 7.82 12.19 -18.40
C ASN A 36 8.08 10.77 -17.84
N VAL A 37 7.64 9.74 -18.53
CA VAL A 37 8.12 8.36 -18.28
C VAL A 37 9.58 8.28 -18.71
N LEU A 38 10.44 7.86 -17.80
CA LEU A 38 11.88 7.78 -18.04
C LEU A 38 12.36 6.32 -18.06
N PRO A 39 13.18 5.94 -19.07
CA PRO A 39 13.86 4.67 -19.07
C PRO A 39 14.95 4.65 -17.99
N ILE A 40 15.05 3.55 -17.25
CA ILE A 40 16.11 3.32 -16.27
C ILE A 40 16.85 2.02 -16.59
N PRO A 41 18.20 1.99 -16.48
CA PRO A 41 18.96 0.77 -16.61
C PRO A 41 18.54 -0.24 -15.53
N MET A 42 18.29 -1.48 -15.96
CA MET A 42 17.95 -2.58 -15.07
C MET A 42 18.86 -3.78 -15.37
N PRO A 43 19.13 -4.65 -14.40
CA PRO A 43 19.98 -5.82 -14.58
C PRO A 43 19.35 -6.91 -15.47
N GLY A 44 18.09 -6.75 -15.79
CA GLY A 44 17.32 -7.67 -16.63
C GLY A 44 15.83 -7.56 -16.36
N PRO A 45 15.00 -8.36 -17.03
CA PRO A 45 13.55 -8.32 -16.91
C PRO A 45 13.09 -8.70 -15.51
N ILE A 46 12.09 -7.99 -15.01
CA ILE A 46 11.32 -8.37 -13.83
C ILE A 46 10.24 -9.34 -14.30
N THR A 47 10.37 -10.61 -13.90
CA THR A 47 9.42 -11.64 -14.31
C THR A 47 8.23 -11.65 -13.38
N SER A 48 7.07 -11.19 -13.82
CA SER A 48 5.81 -11.28 -13.08
C SER A 48 5.36 -12.74 -12.90
N LEU A 49 4.62 -12.97 -11.83
CA LEU A 49 4.03 -14.29 -11.54
C LEU A 49 2.63 -14.38 -12.16
N TYR A 50 2.29 -15.56 -12.64
CA TYR A 50 0.95 -15.88 -13.16
C TYR A 50 0.45 -17.18 -12.54
N ARG A 51 -0.70 -17.14 -11.88
CA ARG A 51 -1.30 -18.27 -11.15
C ARG A 51 -0.25 -19.02 -10.32
N PRO A 52 0.40 -18.36 -9.35
CA PRO A 52 1.47 -18.98 -8.57
C PRO A 52 0.92 -20.07 -7.64
N ASN A 53 1.84 -20.86 -7.07
CA ASN A 53 1.49 -21.82 -6.03
C ASN A 53 1.38 -21.14 -4.67
N TYR A 54 0.64 -21.76 -3.77
CA TYR A 54 0.43 -21.29 -2.41
C TYR A 54 0.78 -22.38 -1.40
N ASP A 55 1.28 -21.93 -0.26
CA ASP A 55 1.41 -22.71 0.97
C ASP A 55 0.22 -22.39 1.88
N THR A 56 -0.14 -23.28 2.76
CA THR A 56 -0.94 -22.96 3.94
C THR A 56 -0.12 -22.14 4.93
N VAL A 57 -0.78 -21.43 5.85
CA VAL A 57 -0.08 -20.72 6.95
C VAL A 57 0.79 -21.69 7.78
N MET A 58 0.36 -22.93 7.97
CA MET A 58 1.13 -23.95 8.68
C MET A 58 2.42 -24.33 7.94
N GLU A 59 2.37 -24.55 6.64
CA GLU A 59 3.55 -24.87 5.80
C GLU A 59 4.52 -23.69 5.71
N ALA A 60 3.99 -22.46 5.76
CA ALA A 60 4.79 -21.25 5.73
C ALA A 60 5.39 -20.86 7.09
N GLN A 61 4.94 -21.48 8.19
CA GLN A 61 5.21 -21.02 9.57
C GLN A 61 6.70 -20.79 9.88
N LEU A 62 7.58 -21.65 9.40
CA LEU A 62 9.03 -21.56 9.64
C LEU A 62 9.82 -20.90 8.51
N LYS A 63 9.13 -20.40 7.47
CA LYS A 63 9.79 -19.79 6.29
C LYS A 63 10.13 -18.33 6.48
N PHE A 64 9.48 -17.65 7.45
CA PHE A 64 9.59 -16.21 7.65
C PHE A 64 9.84 -15.86 9.11
N SER A 65 10.58 -14.76 9.33
CA SER A 65 10.73 -14.18 10.67
C SER A 65 9.42 -13.52 11.11
N ALA A 66 9.21 -13.40 12.43
CA ALA A 66 7.97 -12.80 12.97
C ALA A 66 7.69 -11.39 12.44
N LEU A 67 8.74 -10.59 12.24
CA LEU A 67 8.66 -9.20 11.77
C LEU A 67 8.75 -9.06 10.25
N GLU A 68 8.86 -10.17 9.50
CA GLU A 68 8.93 -10.11 8.03
C GLU A 68 7.74 -9.36 7.45
N PRO A 69 7.96 -8.36 6.57
CA PRO A 69 6.86 -7.61 5.95
C PRO A 69 6.01 -8.51 5.05
N MET A 70 4.69 -8.43 5.24
CA MET A 70 3.69 -9.18 4.49
C MET A 70 2.63 -8.24 3.93
N PHE A 71 2.18 -8.55 2.73
CA PHE A 71 1.06 -7.91 2.10
C PHE A 71 -0.15 -8.85 2.16
N ILE A 72 -1.29 -8.35 2.58
CA ILE A 72 -2.53 -9.12 2.60
C ILE A 72 -3.48 -8.49 1.59
N VAL A 73 -4.03 -9.31 0.72
CA VAL A 73 -5.06 -8.91 -0.25
C VAL A 73 -6.33 -9.69 0.03
N MET A 74 -7.44 -8.96 0.11
CA MET A 74 -8.76 -9.52 0.35
C MET A 74 -9.42 -9.90 -0.97
N LEU A 75 -9.15 -11.12 -1.47
CA LEU A 75 -9.79 -11.65 -2.67
C LEU A 75 -11.15 -12.28 -2.35
N PRO A 76 -12.03 -12.49 -3.35
CA PRO A 76 -13.38 -13.03 -3.12
C PRO A 76 -13.39 -14.43 -2.47
N ASP A 77 -12.39 -15.27 -2.77
CA ASP A 77 -12.22 -16.61 -2.20
C ASP A 77 -11.52 -16.62 -0.82
N GLY A 78 -11.13 -15.44 -0.33
CA GLY A 78 -10.50 -15.24 0.97
C GLY A 78 -9.19 -14.45 0.93
N PRO A 79 -8.59 -14.21 2.11
CA PRO A 79 -7.34 -13.47 2.21
C PRO A 79 -6.17 -14.28 1.66
N ARG A 80 -5.29 -13.59 0.90
CA ARG A 80 -3.98 -14.12 0.48
C ARG A 80 -2.86 -13.27 1.04
N ILE A 81 -1.77 -13.93 1.43
CA ILE A 81 -0.59 -13.31 2.03
C ILE A 81 0.56 -13.39 1.04
N TYR A 82 1.13 -12.23 0.70
CA TYR A 82 2.25 -12.08 -0.22
C TYR A 82 3.48 -11.59 0.55
N PRO A 83 4.52 -12.43 0.73
CA PRO A 83 5.77 -11.99 1.35
C PRO A 83 6.44 -10.87 0.54
N GLN A 84 6.77 -9.74 1.18
CA GLN A 84 7.44 -8.61 0.53
C GLN A 84 8.72 -9.05 -0.18
N GLN A 85 9.49 -9.95 0.43
CA GLN A 85 10.73 -10.48 -0.17
C GLN A 85 10.53 -11.21 -1.51
N TYR A 86 9.32 -11.72 -1.82
CA TYR A 86 9.01 -12.28 -3.13
C TYR A 86 8.51 -11.21 -4.09
N MET A 87 7.63 -10.33 -3.60
CA MET A 87 7.09 -9.21 -4.39
C MET A 87 8.20 -8.26 -4.85
N LEU A 88 9.25 -8.10 -4.07
CA LEU A 88 10.44 -7.31 -4.40
C LEU A 88 11.10 -7.73 -5.75
N TRP A 89 11.11 -9.03 -6.03
CA TRP A 89 11.75 -9.58 -7.23
C TRP A 89 10.82 -9.75 -8.41
N HIS A 90 9.53 -9.83 -8.15
CA HIS A 90 8.51 -10.10 -9.16
C HIS A 90 7.61 -8.90 -9.46
N GLN A 91 7.43 -8.03 -8.49
CA GLN A 91 6.65 -6.78 -8.51
C GLN A 91 5.18 -6.94 -8.93
N VAL A 92 4.82 -7.95 -9.72
CA VAL A 92 3.46 -8.24 -10.16
C VAL A 92 3.14 -9.71 -9.96
N VAL A 93 1.97 -9.96 -9.36
CA VAL A 93 1.34 -11.29 -9.29
C VAL A 93 -0.03 -11.19 -9.96
N ASN A 94 -0.20 -11.95 -11.03
CA ASN A 94 -1.47 -12.08 -11.72
C ASN A 94 -2.22 -13.29 -11.17
N GLU A 95 -3.33 -13.03 -10.50
CA GLU A 95 -4.23 -14.00 -9.90
C GLU A 95 -5.44 -14.26 -10.77
N VAL A 96 -6.05 -15.42 -10.60
CA VAL A 96 -7.37 -15.73 -11.16
C VAL A 96 -8.19 -16.48 -10.13
N VAL A 97 -9.35 -15.94 -9.79
CA VAL A 97 -10.33 -16.53 -8.89
C VAL A 97 -11.66 -16.63 -9.65
N ASP A 98 -12.23 -17.83 -9.74
CA ASP A 98 -13.49 -18.08 -10.49
C ASP A 98 -13.51 -17.43 -11.89
N ASP A 99 -12.43 -17.65 -12.66
CA ASP A 99 -12.20 -17.09 -14.00
C ASP A 99 -12.12 -15.55 -14.08
N HIS A 100 -12.03 -14.85 -12.94
CA HIS A 100 -11.87 -13.42 -12.84
C HIS A 100 -10.44 -13.05 -12.47
N ALA A 101 -9.82 -12.12 -13.22
CA ALA A 101 -8.42 -11.74 -13.05
C ALA A 101 -8.23 -10.64 -12.01
N TYR A 102 -7.14 -10.74 -11.25
CA TYR A 102 -6.66 -9.73 -10.29
C TYR A 102 -5.17 -9.50 -10.48
N ALA A 103 -4.72 -8.28 -10.29
CA ALA A 103 -3.30 -7.93 -10.32
C ALA A 103 -2.86 -7.38 -8.97
N ILE A 104 -1.91 -8.04 -8.32
CA ILE A 104 -1.28 -7.58 -7.08
C ILE A 104 0.09 -7.03 -7.44
N THR A 105 0.34 -5.76 -7.13
CA THR A 105 1.52 -5.04 -7.59
C THR A 105 2.25 -4.36 -6.45
N TYR A 106 3.58 -4.38 -6.51
CA TYR A 106 4.43 -3.71 -5.54
C TYR A 106 5.61 -3.03 -6.24
N CYS A 107 5.74 -1.72 -6.04
CA CYS A 107 6.92 -0.97 -6.49
C CYS A 107 7.87 -0.75 -5.30
N PRO A 108 9.06 -1.38 -5.25
CA PRO A 108 9.96 -1.25 -4.11
C PRO A 108 10.61 0.13 -4.00
N VAL A 109 10.72 0.86 -5.11
CA VAL A 109 11.30 2.22 -5.11
C VAL A 109 10.40 3.21 -4.39
N THR A 110 9.10 3.10 -4.58
CA THR A 110 8.09 4.01 -3.99
C THR A 110 7.39 3.44 -2.76
N GLY A 111 7.63 2.16 -2.43
CA GLY A 111 6.89 1.46 -1.38
C GLY A 111 5.40 1.34 -1.69
N THR A 112 5.00 1.41 -2.98
CA THR A 112 3.59 1.42 -3.37
C THR A 112 3.08 -0.01 -3.50
N LEU A 113 2.09 -0.35 -2.67
CA LEU A 113 1.37 -1.62 -2.71
C LEU A 113 -0.05 -1.39 -3.22
N MET A 114 -0.41 -2.06 -4.32
CA MET A 114 -1.73 -1.99 -4.93
C MET A 114 -2.25 -3.40 -5.26
N ALA A 115 -3.54 -3.57 -5.21
CA ALA A 115 -4.21 -4.71 -5.83
C ALA A 115 -5.41 -4.20 -6.63
N TYR A 116 -5.62 -4.79 -7.80
CA TYR A 116 -6.60 -4.38 -8.77
C TYR A 116 -7.51 -5.52 -9.19
N ASP A 117 -8.77 -5.21 -9.40
CA ASP A 117 -9.61 -5.99 -10.30
C ASP A 117 -9.09 -5.76 -11.73
N ALA A 118 -8.55 -6.82 -12.32
CA ALA A 118 -7.87 -6.76 -13.60
C ALA A 118 -8.79 -7.13 -14.78
N VAL A 119 -10.08 -6.83 -14.66
CA VAL A 119 -11.08 -7.08 -15.73
C VAL A 119 -11.61 -5.78 -16.27
N ILE A 120 -11.44 -5.57 -17.56
CA ILE A 120 -12.05 -4.44 -18.29
C ILE A 120 -12.92 -4.97 -19.44
N GLN A 121 -14.19 -4.58 -19.46
CA GLN A 121 -15.16 -4.97 -20.49
C GLN A 121 -15.20 -6.50 -20.73
N GLY A 122 -15.05 -7.29 -19.66
CA GLY A 122 -15.07 -8.75 -19.73
C GLY A 122 -13.75 -9.38 -20.18
N VAL A 123 -12.69 -8.59 -20.36
CA VAL A 123 -11.35 -9.08 -20.71
C VAL A 123 -10.48 -9.14 -19.45
N ASN A 124 -9.97 -10.33 -19.15
CA ASN A 124 -8.98 -10.55 -18.11
C ASN A 124 -7.62 -10.04 -18.58
N LEU A 125 -7.10 -8.99 -17.95
CA LEU A 125 -5.79 -8.42 -18.25
C LEU A 125 -4.70 -9.15 -17.46
N ILE A 126 -3.54 -9.30 -18.08
CA ILE A 126 -2.33 -9.86 -17.49
C ILE A 126 -1.25 -8.79 -17.54
N PHE A 127 -0.68 -8.46 -16.39
CA PHE A 127 0.29 -7.37 -16.26
C PHE A 127 1.72 -7.87 -16.08
N ASP A 128 2.64 -7.14 -16.73
CA ASP A 128 4.07 -7.19 -16.46
C ASP A 128 4.59 -5.82 -16.05
N VAL A 129 5.78 -5.76 -15.45
CA VAL A 129 6.53 -4.51 -15.34
C VAL A 129 7.09 -4.20 -16.72
N GLU A 130 6.81 -2.99 -17.21
CA GLU A 130 7.28 -2.59 -18.55
C GLU A 130 8.79 -2.49 -18.61
N GLY A 131 9.35 -3.01 -19.69
CA GLY A 131 10.77 -2.95 -19.97
C GLY A 131 11.15 -3.76 -21.18
N HIS A 132 12.24 -3.35 -21.82
CA HIS A 132 12.73 -4.03 -23.03
C HIS A 132 14.25 -4.12 -23.09
N PRO A 133 14.79 -5.13 -23.80
CA PRO A 133 16.21 -5.24 -24.07
C PRO A 133 16.66 -4.17 -25.08
N THR A 134 17.88 -3.67 -24.89
CA THR A 134 18.56 -2.78 -25.82
C THR A 134 19.97 -3.32 -26.13
N GLN A 135 20.71 -2.68 -27.02
CA GLN A 135 22.11 -3.03 -27.27
C GLN A 135 22.99 -2.81 -26.03
N GLU A 136 22.61 -1.89 -25.13
CA GLU A 136 23.36 -1.53 -23.93
C GLU A 136 22.93 -2.31 -22.69
N GLY A 137 21.85 -3.10 -22.78
CA GLY A 137 21.32 -3.87 -21.66
C GLY A 137 19.78 -3.94 -21.65
N PHE A 138 19.19 -3.99 -20.45
CA PHE A 138 17.75 -3.98 -20.26
C PHE A 138 17.32 -2.67 -19.60
N TYR A 139 16.25 -2.05 -20.08
CA TYR A 139 15.66 -0.85 -19.52
C TYR A 139 14.23 -1.12 -19.05
N GLY A 140 13.92 -0.68 -17.84
CA GLY A 140 12.55 -0.55 -17.33
C GLY A 140 12.11 0.91 -17.39
N PHE A 141 10.85 1.17 -17.04
CA PHE A 141 10.29 2.51 -17.11
C PHE A 141 9.71 2.94 -15.76
N LEU A 142 9.99 4.19 -15.38
CA LEU A 142 9.43 4.83 -14.20
C LEU A 142 8.80 6.18 -14.56
N TYR A 143 7.73 6.51 -13.85
CA TYR A 143 7.18 7.85 -13.78
C TYR A 143 7.28 8.35 -12.34
N ASP A 144 8.06 9.40 -12.11
CA ASP A 144 8.35 9.96 -10.78
C ASP A 144 8.77 8.90 -9.73
N GLY A 145 9.48 7.86 -10.18
CA GLY A 145 9.94 6.74 -9.35
C GLY A 145 8.99 5.55 -9.28
N ASN A 146 7.73 5.69 -9.70
CA ASN A 146 6.75 4.60 -9.70
C ASN A 146 6.83 3.76 -10.98
N SER A 147 6.64 2.44 -10.83
CA SER A 147 6.76 1.49 -11.94
C SER A 147 5.67 1.69 -12.99
N VAL A 148 6.06 1.59 -14.25
CA VAL A 148 5.14 1.45 -15.37
C VAL A 148 4.85 -0.02 -15.58
N LEU A 149 3.58 -0.36 -15.72
CA LEU A 149 3.11 -1.70 -16.07
C LEU A 149 2.66 -1.74 -17.53
N MET A 150 2.70 -2.92 -18.14
CA MET A 150 2.13 -3.19 -19.46
C MET A 150 1.15 -4.34 -19.35
N ASP A 151 -0.04 -4.22 -19.92
CA ASP A 151 -0.91 -5.38 -20.09
C ASP A 151 -0.57 -6.15 -21.36
N ARG A 152 -0.46 -7.49 -21.23
CA ARG A 152 -0.12 -8.38 -22.37
C ARG A 152 -1.20 -8.45 -23.44
N ASN A 153 -2.43 -8.13 -23.08
CA ASN A 153 -3.59 -8.30 -23.96
C ASN A 153 -3.65 -7.22 -25.01
N THR A 154 -3.30 -5.99 -24.65
CA THR A 154 -3.43 -4.83 -25.55
C THR A 154 -2.10 -4.10 -25.77
N GLY A 155 -1.08 -4.35 -24.94
CA GLY A 155 0.17 -3.60 -24.94
C GLY A 155 0.04 -2.20 -24.36
N SER A 156 -1.08 -1.88 -23.69
CA SER A 156 -1.25 -0.57 -23.08
C SER A 156 -0.35 -0.40 -21.86
N LEU A 157 0.09 0.85 -21.63
CA LEU A 157 0.94 1.23 -20.52
C LEU A 157 0.11 1.83 -19.38
N TRP A 158 0.41 1.39 -18.15
CA TRP A 158 -0.33 1.71 -16.94
C TRP A 158 0.59 2.26 -15.86
N LEU A 159 0.16 3.30 -15.17
CA LEU A 159 0.88 3.77 -13.99
C LEU A 159 0.47 2.93 -12.78
N GLN A 160 1.45 2.25 -12.16
CA GLN A 160 1.22 1.26 -11.09
C GLN A 160 0.51 1.86 -9.87
N GLU A 161 0.78 3.11 -9.48
CA GLU A 161 0.24 3.73 -8.27
C GLU A 161 -1.22 4.15 -8.41
N ILE A 162 -1.69 4.45 -9.62
CA ILE A 162 -3.07 4.89 -9.86
C ILE A 162 -3.92 3.90 -10.65
N GLY A 163 -3.31 2.82 -11.18
CA GLY A 163 -4.02 1.80 -11.94
C GLY A 163 -4.70 2.33 -13.20
N MET A 164 -4.14 3.36 -13.82
CA MET A 164 -4.71 3.99 -15.02
C MET A 164 -3.80 3.80 -16.23
N ALA A 165 -4.41 3.45 -17.37
CA ALA A 165 -3.73 3.40 -18.64
C ALA A 165 -3.48 4.81 -19.17
N PHE A 166 -2.23 5.13 -19.46
CA PHE A 166 -1.83 6.42 -20.00
C PHE A 166 -1.37 6.35 -21.45
N ASP A 167 -1.22 5.15 -22.01
CA ASP A 167 -0.88 4.92 -23.41
C ASP A 167 -1.50 3.60 -23.92
N GLY A 168 -1.66 3.48 -25.24
CA GLY A 168 -2.17 2.30 -25.92
C GLY A 168 -3.71 2.23 -26.02
N PRO A 169 -4.25 1.07 -26.46
CA PRO A 169 -5.69 0.88 -26.69
C PRO A 169 -6.58 1.10 -25.46
N MET A 170 -6.03 0.97 -24.23
CA MET A 170 -6.76 1.19 -22.99
C MET A 170 -6.61 2.61 -22.43
N LEU A 171 -6.06 3.56 -23.18
CA LEU A 171 -5.84 4.94 -22.75
C LEU A 171 -7.05 5.51 -22.00
N GLY A 172 -6.81 6.05 -20.78
CA GLY A 172 -7.84 6.65 -19.92
C GLY A 172 -8.69 5.65 -19.14
N ARG A 173 -8.47 4.33 -19.30
CA ARG A 173 -9.15 3.30 -18.49
C ARG A 173 -8.48 3.17 -17.14
N GLY A 174 -9.29 3.01 -16.08
CA GLY A 174 -8.83 2.77 -14.72
C GLY A 174 -9.27 1.39 -14.21
N LEU A 175 -8.45 0.78 -13.36
CA LEU A 175 -8.72 -0.49 -12.71
C LEU A 175 -9.33 -0.26 -11.32
N PRO A 176 -10.42 -0.96 -10.95
CA PRO A 176 -10.92 -0.94 -9.57
C PRO A 176 -9.88 -1.47 -8.60
N THR A 177 -9.69 -0.78 -7.47
CA THR A 177 -8.78 -1.23 -6.41
C THR A 177 -9.41 -2.28 -5.51
N ILE A 178 -8.57 -3.17 -4.99
CA ILE A 178 -8.94 -4.19 -4.01
C ILE A 178 -8.27 -3.87 -2.68
N PRO A 179 -8.94 -4.10 -1.54
CA PRO A 179 -8.36 -3.85 -0.22
C PRO A 179 -7.06 -4.59 0.01
N VAL A 180 -6.04 -3.83 0.43
CA VAL A 180 -4.71 -4.35 0.78
C VAL A 180 -4.34 -3.92 2.20
N PHE A 181 -3.50 -4.75 2.87
CA PHE A 181 -2.90 -4.40 4.15
C PHE A 181 -1.42 -4.73 4.13
N TRP A 182 -0.63 -3.85 4.72
CA TRP A 182 0.80 -4.08 4.93
C TRP A 182 1.07 -4.30 6.41
N THR A 183 1.53 -5.49 6.76
CA THR A 183 1.72 -5.91 8.14
C THR A 183 2.96 -6.81 8.29
N THR A 184 3.09 -7.49 9.43
CA THR A 184 4.15 -8.46 9.71
C THR A 184 3.65 -9.91 9.56
N TRP A 185 4.57 -10.86 9.39
CA TRP A 185 4.23 -12.28 9.34
C TRP A 185 3.48 -12.74 10.60
N GLU A 186 3.95 -12.31 11.77
CA GLU A 186 3.34 -12.68 13.05
C GLU A 186 1.87 -12.22 13.13
N ALA A 187 1.60 -10.98 12.74
CA ALA A 187 0.25 -10.43 12.74
C ALA A 187 -0.62 -11.10 11.67
N ALA A 188 -0.08 -11.28 10.45
CA ALA A 188 -0.80 -11.92 9.35
C ALA A 188 -1.25 -13.35 9.70
N ARG A 189 -0.33 -14.19 10.15
CA ARG A 189 -0.64 -15.60 10.46
C ARG A 189 -1.60 -15.79 11.63
N LYS A 190 -1.59 -14.87 12.61
CA LYS A 190 -2.51 -14.90 13.75
C LYS A 190 -3.93 -14.49 13.35
N ASN A 191 -4.06 -13.45 12.55
CA ASN A 191 -5.37 -12.91 12.17
C ASN A 191 -6.00 -13.70 11.01
N PHE A 192 -5.19 -14.31 10.14
CA PHE A 192 -5.65 -15.06 8.97
C PHE A 192 -5.06 -16.47 8.93
N PRO A 193 -5.36 -17.35 9.93
CA PRO A 193 -4.76 -18.69 10.05
C PRO A 193 -5.12 -19.65 8.92
N LYS A 194 -6.15 -19.31 8.13
CA LYS A 194 -6.60 -20.09 6.97
C LYS A 194 -6.23 -19.46 5.63
N ALA A 195 -5.49 -18.33 5.65
CA ALA A 195 -5.07 -17.68 4.41
C ALA A 195 -4.13 -18.57 3.58
N GLN A 196 -4.14 -18.33 2.29
CA GLN A 196 -3.13 -18.86 1.38
C GLN A 196 -1.92 -17.92 1.39
N VAL A 197 -0.72 -18.49 1.50
CA VAL A 197 0.55 -17.74 1.52
C VAL A 197 1.27 -18.01 0.20
N LEU A 198 1.64 -16.96 -0.53
CA LEU A 198 2.40 -17.12 -1.78
C LEU A 198 3.62 -18.00 -1.51
N ALA A 199 3.66 -19.17 -2.14
CA ALA A 199 4.77 -20.09 -2.02
C ALA A 199 6.03 -19.49 -2.69
N ARG A 200 7.20 -19.93 -2.25
CA ARG A 200 8.45 -19.49 -2.85
C ARG A 200 8.42 -19.73 -4.36
N PRO A 201 8.52 -18.68 -5.19
CA PRO A 201 8.49 -18.85 -6.64
C PRO A 201 9.68 -19.68 -7.12
N ARG A 202 9.47 -20.45 -8.19
CA ARG A 202 10.54 -21.24 -8.81
C ARG A 202 11.57 -20.31 -9.47
N GLY A 203 12.84 -20.71 -9.42
CA GLY A 203 13.92 -19.95 -10.01
C GLY A 203 15.09 -19.72 -9.07
N ARG A 204 16.11 -19.00 -9.55
CA ARG A 204 17.38 -18.78 -8.82
C ARG A 204 17.46 -17.39 -8.17
N ARG A 205 16.32 -16.69 -7.96
CA ARG A 205 16.33 -15.37 -7.32
C ARG A 205 16.76 -15.50 -5.86
N PRO A 206 17.60 -14.59 -5.36
CA PRO A 206 18.06 -14.61 -3.96
C PRO A 206 17.02 -13.96 -3.04
N TYR A 207 15.87 -14.60 -2.86
CA TYR A 207 14.73 -14.05 -2.07
C TYR A 207 15.07 -13.65 -0.63
N GLY A 208 16.10 -14.22 -0.03
CA GLY A 208 16.58 -13.80 1.30
C GLY A 208 17.41 -12.52 1.28
N ARG A 209 17.62 -11.88 0.12
CA ARG A 209 18.39 -10.65 -0.05
C ARG A 209 17.53 -9.57 -0.67
N ASP A 210 17.35 -8.48 0.08
CA ASP A 210 16.71 -7.28 -0.43
C ASP A 210 17.79 -6.35 -1.05
N PRO A 211 17.76 -6.07 -2.35
CA PRO A 211 18.74 -5.20 -3.00
C PRO A 211 18.64 -3.73 -2.54
N TYR A 212 17.51 -3.32 -1.97
CA TYR A 212 17.33 -1.99 -1.39
C TYR A 212 17.68 -1.94 0.10
N GLY A 213 18.03 -3.08 0.71
CA GLY A 213 18.46 -3.19 2.08
C GLY A 213 17.55 -4.01 2.97
N SER A 214 16.53 -3.55 3.52
CA SER A 214 15.47 -4.23 4.28
C SER A 214 14.72 -3.21 5.13
N TYR A 215 13.43 -3.34 5.26
CA TYR A 215 12.62 -2.56 6.21
C TYR A 215 12.96 -2.85 7.68
N LEU A 216 13.66 -3.94 7.95
CA LEU A 216 14.02 -4.35 9.31
C LEU A 216 15.40 -3.83 9.76
N ARG A 217 16.12 -3.09 8.90
CA ARG A 217 17.48 -2.60 9.18
C ARG A 217 17.54 -1.10 8.98
N LYS A 218 18.22 -0.40 9.89
CA LYS A 218 18.49 1.03 9.75
C LYS A 218 19.59 1.29 8.71
N GLY A 219 19.57 2.49 8.11
CA GLY A 219 20.55 2.92 7.12
C GLY A 219 20.32 2.33 5.72
N THR A 220 19.19 1.68 5.48
CA THR A 220 18.82 1.12 4.17
C THR A 220 18.12 2.15 3.30
N TYR A 221 17.83 1.79 2.05
CA TYR A 221 17.04 2.64 1.16
C TYR A 221 15.72 3.10 1.80
N TYR A 222 15.09 2.24 2.59
CA TYR A 222 13.74 2.50 3.10
C TYR A 222 13.67 3.54 4.24
N ASP A 223 14.78 3.81 4.93
CA ASP A 223 14.81 4.74 6.07
C ASP A 223 15.86 5.86 5.96
N ASN A 224 16.61 5.91 4.86
CA ASN A 224 17.56 6.99 4.58
C ASN A 224 17.04 7.97 3.53
N ASP A 225 17.71 9.11 3.35
CA ASP A 225 17.33 10.14 2.39
C ASP A 225 17.84 9.88 0.95
N ILE A 226 18.56 8.77 0.71
CA ILE A 226 19.10 8.42 -0.60
C ILE A 226 17.93 8.05 -1.53
N MET A 227 17.84 8.75 -2.65
CA MET A 227 16.83 8.51 -3.69
C MET A 227 17.46 7.77 -4.86
N VAL A 228 16.87 6.65 -5.26
CA VAL A 228 17.24 5.94 -6.51
C VAL A 228 16.81 6.77 -7.72
N TYR A 229 15.71 7.50 -7.56
CA TYR A 229 15.14 8.38 -8.56
C TYR A 229 14.64 9.66 -7.90
N MET A 230 14.90 10.82 -8.49
CA MET A 230 14.40 12.11 -7.99
C MET A 230 13.10 12.46 -8.70
N PRO A 231 11.96 12.49 -8.00
CA PRO A 231 10.71 12.91 -8.60
C PRO A 231 10.75 14.41 -8.94
N ARG A 232 9.95 14.81 -9.94
CA ARG A 232 9.90 16.20 -10.40
C ARG A 232 9.25 17.14 -9.38
N ARG A 233 8.32 16.60 -8.58
CA ARG A 233 7.61 17.35 -7.53
C ARG A 233 7.96 16.76 -6.18
N MET A 234 8.33 17.61 -5.24
CA MET A 234 8.67 17.20 -3.89
C MET A 234 8.06 18.16 -2.87
N ASP A 235 7.74 17.63 -1.71
CA ASP A 235 7.22 18.38 -0.58
C ASP A 235 7.99 18.01 0.70
N ARG A 236 8.09 18.99 1.62
CA ARG A 236 8.87 18.87 2.85
C ARG A 236 8.01 18.77 4.12
N ARG A 237 6.70 18.62 3.99
CA ARG A 237 5.80 18.43 5.15
C ARG A 237 6.15 17.17 5.96
N PHE A 238 6.68 16.16 5.29
CA PHE A 238 7.16 14.92 5.91
C PHE A 238 8.53 14.52 5.35
N PRO A 239 9.31 13.69 6.08
CA PRO A 239 10.44 12.98 5.49
C PRO A 239 10.01 12.24 4.22
N ARG A 240 10.86 12.24 3.21
CA ARG A 240 10.50 11.78 1.86
C ARG A 240 9.87 10.39 1.81
N LYS A 241 10.43 9.46 2.60
CA LYS A 241 10.01 8.04 2.61
C LYS A 241 9.07 7.69 3.76
N THR A 242 8.41 8.69 4.36
CA THR A 242 7.37 8.43 5.35
C THR A 242 6.30 7.52 4.75
N PRO A 243 6.03 6.35 5.37
CA PRO A 243 4.97 5.46 4.90
C PRO A 243 3.61 6.11 5.13
N MET A 244 2.84 6.24 4.06
CA MET A 244 1.51 6.83 4.06
C MET A 244 0.45 5.79 3.74
N LEU A 245 -0.71 5.91 4.37
CA LEU A 245 -1.97 5.33 3.91
C LEU A 245 -2.74 6.41 3.15
N CYS A 246 -2.89 6.23 1.86
CA CYS A 246 -3.43 7.24 0.96
C CYS A 246 -4.86 6.89 0.56
N LEU A 247 -5.75 7.87 0.61
CA LEU A 247 -7.18 7.74 0.35
C LEU A 247 -7.61 8.67 -0.77
N GLU A 248 -8.57 8.22 -1.55
CA GLU A 248 -9.38 9.08 -2.43
C GLU A 248 -10.84 8.97 -2.03
N LEU A 249 -11.49 10.12 -1.84
CA LEU A 249 -12.90 10.21 -1.53
C LEU A 249 -13.49 11.46 -2.17
N GLU A 250 -14.51 11.31 -3.01
CA GLU A 250 -15.22 12.43 -3.65
C GLU A 250 -14.28 13.44 -4.34
N ASN A 251 -13.28 12.95 -5.07
CA ASN A 251 -12.24 13.74 -5.74
C ASN A 251 -11.26 14.47 -4.81
N LEU A 252 -11.34 14.26 -3.51
CA LEU A 252 -10.33 14.68 -2.55
C LEU A 252 -9.30 13.58 -2.34
N LEU A 253 -8.06 13.99 -2.11
CA LEU A 253 -6.94 13.09 -1.84
C LEU A 253 -6.40 13.38 -0.44
N MET A 254 -6.06 12.32 0.29
CA MET A 254 -5.54 12.40 1.65
C MET A 254 -4.39 11.42 1.83
N ALA A 255 -3.29 11.89 2.40
CA ALA A 255 -2.19 11.05 2.85
C ALA A 255 -2.16 11.04 4.39
N ILE A 256 -2.26 9.87 4.99
CA ILE A 256 -2.27 9.66 6.44
C ILE A 256 -0.93 9.05 6.85
N ASP A 257 -0.17 9.75 7.71
CA ASP A 257 1.05 9.19 8.28
C ASP A 257 0.71 8.02 9.19
N ILE A 258 1.12 6.82 8.77
CA ILE A 258 0.87 5.56 9.47
C ILE A 258 1.49 5.59 10.88
N SER A 259 2.72 6.12 11.01
CA SER A 259 3.44 6.17 12.28
C SER A 259 2.78 7.12 13.27
N TYR A 260 2.27 8.26 12.78
CA TYR A 260 1.51 9.20 13.58
C TYR A 260 0.25 8.56 14.17
N VAL A 261 -0.56 7.88 13.34
CA VAL A 261 -1.80 7.22 13.81
C VAL A 261 -1.47 6.07 14.76
N LYS A 262 -0.45 5.25 14.48
CA LYS A 262 -0.03 4.16 15.36
C LYS A 262 0.38 4.68 16.74
N LYS A 263 1.02 5.84 16.82
CA LYS A 263 1.42 6.48 18.09
C LYS A 263 0.23 7.12 18.81
N ALA A 264 -0.65 7.80 18.09
CA ALA A 264 -1.85 8.44 18.65
C ALA A 264 -2.93 7.42 19.08
N GLY A 265 -2.95 6.25 18.42
CA GLY A 265 -3.95 5.21 18.61
C GLY A 265 -5.22 5.45 17.81
N ALA A 266 -5.82 6.64 17.91
CA ALA A 266 -7.00 7.07 17.15
C ALA A 266 -6.89 8.55 16.82
N VAL A 267 -7.24 8.92 15.59
CA VAL A 267 -7.22 10.29 15.07
C VAL A 267 -8.54 10.60 14.38
N ASN A 268 -9.26 11.59 14.87
CA ASN A 268 -10.50 12.07 14.27
C ASN A 268 -10.16 13.25 13.34
N PHE A 269 -10.62 13.19 12.11
CA PHE A 269 -10.35 14.24 11.11
C PHE A 269 -11.53 14.37 10.13
N PHE A 270 -11.42 15.32 9.21
CA PHE A 270 -12.36 15.52 8.12
C PHE A 270 -11.63 15.45 6.78
N MET A 271 -12.31 14.91 5.79
CA MET A 271 -11.90 14.95 4.39
C MET A 271 -13.06 15.55 3.59
N GLY A 272 -12.96 16.86 3.31
CA GLY A 272 -14.12 17.63 2.89
C GLY A 272 -15.26 17.56 3.91
N PRO A 273 -16.48 17.25 3.49
CA PRO A 273 -17.62 17.12 4.42
C PRO A 273 -17.62 15.81 5.21
N THR A 274 -16.81 14.83 4.81
CA THR A 274 -16.86 13.49 5.40
C THR A 274 -16.04 13.42 6.68
N ALA A 275 -16.70 13.05 7.78
CA ALA A 275 -16.06 12.85 9.08
C ALA A 275 -15.43 11.45 9.16
N LEU A 276 -14.11 11.38 9.38
CA LEU A 276 -13.33 10.16 9.38
C LEU A 276 -12.60 9.93 10.70
N LEU A 277 -12.36 8.65 10.97
CA LEU A 277 -11.54 8.14 12.06
C LEU A 277 -10.42 7.29 11.46
N ALA A 278 -9.15 7.64 11.69
CA ALA A 278 -8.05 6.72 11.53
C ALA A 278 -7.72 6.06 12.87
N VAL A 279 -7.64 4.74 12.92
CA VAL A 279 -7.41 3.99 14.17
C VAL A 279 -6.37 2.89 13.96
N HIS A 280 -5.50 2.69 14.95
CA HIS A 280 -4.52 1.61 14.96
C HIS A 280 -5.19 0.29 15.39
N ASP A 281 -5.41 -0.60 14.44
CA ASP A 281 -5.69 -2.01 14.70
C ASP A 281 -4.40 -2.72 15.13
N ARG A 282 -4.22 -2.86 16.45
CA ARG A 282 -3.01 -3.44 17.04
C ARG A 282 -2.87 -4.93 16.77
N ALA A 283 -3.97 -5.64 16.52
CA ALA A 283 -3.95 -7.08 16.28
C ALA A 283 -3.28 -7.38 14.93
N LEU A 284 -3.64 -6.63 13.89
CA LEU A 284 -3.06 -6.75 12.56
C LEU A 284 -1.87 -5.79 12.35
N ASP A 285 -1.65 -4.84 13.26
CA ASP A 285 -0.65 -3.76 13.17
C ASP A 285 -0.82 -2.88 11.94
N VAL A 286 -2.05 -2.49 11.62
CA VAL A 286 -2.39 -1.61 10.50
C VAL A 286 -3.19 -0.39 10.94
N VAL A 287 -3.22 0.65 10.10
CA VAL A 287 -4.15 1.77 10.25
C VAL A 287 -5.41 1.46 9.44
N ARG A 288 -6.56 1.59 10.09
CA ARG A 288 -7.87 1.49 9.43
C ARG A 288 -8.54 2.84 9.44
N VAL A 289 -9.35 3.10 8.41
CA VAL A 289 -10.09 4.35 8.28
C VAL A 289 -11.58 4.04 8.20
N TYR A 290 -12.35 4.74 9.03
CA TYR A 290 -13.79 4.57 9.13
C TYR A 290 -14.52 5.90 8.98
N ASN A 291 -15.73 5.86 8.42
CA ASN A 291 -16.68 6.96 8.53
C ASN A 291 -17.23 6.98 9.96
N ARG A 292 -17.04 8.10 10.68
CA ARG A 292 -17.51 8.26 12.05
C ARG A 292 -18.86 8.98 12.16
N GLN A 293 -19.51 9.23 11.02
CA GLN A 293 -20.87 9.75 10.93
C GLN A 293 -21.87 8.61 11.15
N ILE A 294 -22.26 8.39 12.40
CA ILE A 294 -23.24 7.33 12.76
C ILE A 294 -24.65 7.91 12.86
N TRP A 295 -24.78 9.11 13.43
CA TRP A 295 -26.01 9.87 13.55
C TRP A 295 -25.88 11.23 12.84
N ALA A 296 -26.75 12.17 13.17
CA ALA A 296 -26.72 13.52 12.61
C ALA A 296 -25.36 14.19 12.83
N ASP A 297 -24.79 14.05 14.04
CA ASP A 297 -23.47 14.56 14.38
C ASP A 297 -22.42 13.43 14.37
N PRO A 298 -21.21 13.68 13.86
CA PRO A 298 -20.16 12.68 13.85
C PRO A 298 -19.59 12.46 15.25
N PHE A 299 -19.42 11.20 15.63
CA PHE A 299 -18.84 10.84 16.93
C PHE A 299 -17.34 11.15 16.97
N LEU A 300 -16.83 11.45 18.17
CA LEU A 300 -15.40 11.50 18.44
C LEU A 300 -14.98 10.22 19.16
N TYR A 301 -13.86 9.67 18.75
CA TYR A 301 -13.31 8.41 19.25
C TYR A 301 -11.95 8.61 19.90
N VAL A 302 -11.70 7.82 20.95
CA VAL A 302 -10.40 7.70 21.60
C VAL A 302 -10.02 6.23 21.75
N LEU A 303 -8.71 5.94 21.60
CA LEU A 303 -8.17 4.61 21.85
C LEU A 303 -7.30 4.64 23.10
N GLU A 304 -7.84 4.19 24.22
CA GLU A 304 -7.15 4.17 25.51
C GLU A 304 -7.06 2.74 26.03
N ASN A 305 -5.88 2.32 26.49
CA ASN A 305 -5.63 0.97 27.00
C ASN A 305 -6.09 -0.16 26.05
N GLY A 306 -6.01 0.08 24.75
CA GLY A 306 -6.43 -0.87 23.71
C GLY A 306 -7.94 -0.92 23.46
N LYS A 307 -8.74 -0.07 24.13
CA LYS A 307 -10.18 0.01 23.99
C LYS A 307 -10.56 1.26 23.19
N LEU A 308 -11.19 1.07 22.02
CA LEU A 308 -11.74 2.15 21.23
C LEU A 308 -13.13 2.54 21.78
N THR A 309 -13.31 3.79 22.17
CA THR A 309 -14.53 4.27 22.79
C THR A 309 -15.00 5.56 22.11
N ASP A 310 -16.29 5.69 21.82
CA ASP A 310 -16.87 6.98 21.42
C ASP A 310 -17.15 7.86 22.65
N LEU A 311 -16.96 9.16 22.49
CA LEU A 311 -17.15 10.12 23.60
C LEU A 311 -18.62 10.47 23.84
N ALA A 312 -19.50 10.24 22.86
CA ALA A 312 -20.92 10.60 22.94
C ALA A 312 -21.72 9.61 23.78
N THR A 313 -21.59 8.32 23.50
CA THR A 313 -22.38 7.26 24.16
C THR A 313 -21.54 6.38 25.11
N ARG A 314 -20.21 6.55 25.08
CA ARG A 314 -19.26 5.71 25.82
C ARG A 314 -19.32 4.22 25.41
N SER A 315 -19.82 3.93 24.22
CA SER A 315 -19.84 2.56 23.68
C SER A 315 -18.45 2.13 23.25
N THR A 316 -18.18 0.83 23.34
CA THR A 316 -16.92 0.22 22.92
C THR A 316 -17.04 -0.28 21.49
N TRP A 317 -15.99 -0.04 20.72
CA TRP A 317 -15.90 -0.40 19.30
C TRP A 317 -14.69 -1.28 19.03
N ASP A 318 -14.82 -2.20 18.10
CA ASP A 318 -13.70 -3.02 17.64
C ASP A 318 -12.91 -2.26 16.55
N PRO A 319 -11.62 -1.95 16.77
CA PRO A 319 -10.79 -1.27 15.77
C PRO A 319 -10.64 -2.05 14.45
N ALA A 320 -10.74 -3.38 14.49
CA ALA A 320 -10.55 -4.24 13.33
C ALA A 320 -11.76 -4.26 12.37
N THR A 321 -12.95 -4.15 12.92
CA THR A 321 -14.20 -4.26 12.13
C THR A 321 -15.03 -2.98 12.08
N GLY A 322 -14.75 -2.02 12.96
CA GLY A 322 -15.57 -0.82 13.12
C GLY A 322 -16.95 -1.09 13.75
N ALA A 323 -17.15 -2.28 14.33
CA ALA A 323 -18.42 -2.64 14.97
C ALA A 323 -18.46 -2.23 16.45
N ALA A 324 -19.60 -1.75 16.91
CA ALA A 324 -19.84 -1.51 18.34
C ALA A 324 -20.10 -2.84 19.06
N THR A 325 -19.25 -3.16 20.04
CA THR A 325 -19.28 -4.43 20.77
C THR A 325 -20.02 -4.34 22.10
N GLU A 326 -20.01 -3.14 22.72
CA GLU A 326 -20.63 -2.89 24.02
C GLU A 326 -21.27 -1.50 24.07
N GLY A 327 -22.19 -1.28 25.01
CA GLY A 327 -22.87 -0.01 25.24
C GLY A 327 -24.09 0.21 24.36
N ASN A 328 -24.58 1.46 24.34
CA ASN A 328 -25.84 1.84 23.67
C ASN A 328 -25.78 1.68 22.15
N MET A 329 -24.56 1.67 21.56
CA MET A 329 -24.36 1.52 20.12
C MET A 329 -24.13 0.06 19.69
N LYS A 330 -24.21 -0.91 20.62
CA LYS A 330 -23.97 -2.33 20.31
C LYS A 330 -24.78 -2.80 19.10
N GLY A 331 -24.10 -3.39 18.12
CA GLY A 331 -24.68 -3.85 16.85
C GLY A 331 -24.62 -2.84 15.71
N SER A 332 -24.26 -1.58 15.98
CA SER A 332 -23.93 -0.60 14.94
C SER A 332 -22.55 -0.86 14.38
N SER A 333 -22.27 -0.42 13.15
CA SER A 333 -20.94 -0.49 12.55
C SER A 333 -20.62 0.75 11.73
N MET A 334 -19.36 1.14 11.73
CA MET A 334 -18.83 2.20 10.89
C MET A 334 -18.50 1.65 9.49
N LYS A 335 -18.76 2.43 8.44
CA LYS A 335 -18.31 2.10 7.08
C LYS A 335 -16.79 2.26 7.01
N GLN A 336 -16.09 1.21 6.61
CA GLN A 336 -14.64 1.26 6.37
C GLN A 336 -14.33 1.85 4.99
N TYR A 337 -13.27 2.66 4.95
CA TYR A 337 -12.61 3.09 3.72
C TYR A 337 -11.23 2.42 3.64
N PHE A 338 -10.86 2.00 2.43
CA PHE A 338 -9.58 1.37 2.18
C PHE A 338 -8.69 2.35 1.42
N GLY A 339 -7.43 2.40 1.83
CA GLY A 339 -6.40 3.20 1.19
C GLY A 339 -5.34 2.32 0.56
N VAL A 340 -4.40 2.98 -0.10
CA VAL A 340 -3.21 2.37 -0.69
C VAL A 340 -1.98 2.79 0.09
N TYR A 341 -0.94 1.95 0.07
CA TYR A 341 0.32 2.26 0.74
C TYR A 341 1.27 2.88 -0.28
N SER A 342 1.89 4.00 0.08
CA SER A 342 2.92 4.65 -0.72
C SER A 342 3.86 5.43 0.19
N MET A 343 5.09 5.71 -0.25
CA MET A 343 5.96 6.67 0.41
C MET A 343 5.51 8.09 0.07
N TRP A 344 5.70 9.03 1.01
CA TRP A 344 5.28 10.41 0.85
C TRP A 344 5.72 11.05 -0.47
N PHE A 345 7.00 10.92 -0.84
CA PHE A 345 7.52 11.53 -2.07
C PHE A 345 6.81 11.03 -3.32
N ALA A 346 6.49 9.73 -3.37
CA ALA A 346 5.85 9.10 -4.52
C ALA A 346 4.40 9.55 -4.66
N TRP A 347 3.64 9.44 -3.58
CA TRP A 347 2.25 9.91 -3.57
C TRP A 347 2.13 11.39 -3.93
N TYR A 348 2.96 12.24 -3.30
CA TYR A 348 2.92 13.67 -3.53
C TYR A 348 3.30 14.06 -4.95
N SER A 349 4.27 13.39 -5.56
CA SER A 349 4.72 13.73 -6.92
C SER A 349 3.61 13.59 -7.97
N ILE A 350 2.72 12.63 -7.77
CA ILE A 350 1.55 12.36 -8.63
C ILE A 350 0.34 13.18 -8.17
N ASN A 351 0.21 13.40 -6.86
CA ASN A 351 -0.96 13.99 -6.21
C ASN A 351 -0.60 15.23 -5.38
N PRO A 352 -0.13 16.34 -5.96
CA PRO A 352 0.40 17.49 -5.21
C PRO A 352 -0.66 18.25 -4.39
N GLU A 353 -1.94 18.10 -4.72
CA GLU A 353 -3.05 18.73 -3.99
C GLU A 353 -3.55 17.89 -2.80
N THR A 354 -2.81 16.83 -2.45
CA THR A 354 -3.22 15.93 -1.37
C THR A 354 -3.26 16.64 -0.01
N LEU A 355 -4.34 16.41 0.72
CA LEU A 355 -4.46 16.75 2.14
C LEU A 355 -3.62 15.78 2.97
N THR A 356 -3.34 16.11 4.24
CA THR A 356 -2.52 15.26 5.11
C THR A 356 -3.10 15.11 6.50
N VAL A 357 -2.81 13.96 7.14
CA VAL A 357 -3.02 13.72 8.56
C VAL A 357 -1.68 13.26 9.15
N PRO A 358 -1.09 14.03 10.08
CA PRO A 358 -1.57 15.30 10.62
C PRO A 358 -1.59 16.39 9.56
N GLY A 359 -2.44 17.41 9.79
CA GLY A 359 -2.48 18.62 8.98
C GLY A 359 -1.22 19.48 9.18
N PRO A 360 -0.98 20.48 8.33
CA PRO A 360 0.11 21.42 8.50
C PRO A 360 0.05 22.11 9.87
N GLY A 361 1.13 22.02 10.65
CA GLY A 361 1.20 22.60 12.00
C GLY A 361 0.54 21.79 13.12
N GLU A 362 -0.10 20.68 12.82
CA GLU A 362 -0.74 19.78 13.82
C GLU A 362 0.21 18.71 14.36
N VAL A 363 1.43 18.61 13.86
CA VAL A 363 2.42 17.66 14.39
C VAL A 363 2.84 18.15 15.78
N PRO A 364 2.45 17.45 16.89
CA PRO A 364 2.89 17.83 18.21
C PRO A 364 4.41 17.85 18.27
N ALA A 365 4.99 18.86 18.91
CA ALA A 365 6.44 19.03 18.99
C ALA A 365 7.19 17.81 19.58
N ASN A 366 6.51 16.99 20.39
CA ASN A 366 7.02 15.73 20.95
C ASN A 366 7.04 14.56 19.94
N LEU A 367 6.50 14.74 18.73
CA LEU A 367 6.54 13.78 17.61
C LEU A 367 7.62 14.12 16.59
N LEU A 368 8.13 15.35 16.59
CA LEU A 368 9.36 15.70 15.91
C LEU A 368 10.46 14.98 16.68
N SER A 369 10.99 13.88 16.10
CA SER A 369 11.90 12.97 16.80
C SER A 369 13.02 13.73 17.49
N THR A 370 13.29 13.37 18.74
CA THR A 370 14.47 13.78 19.50
C THR A 370 15.77 13.12 19.00
N ASP A 371 15.70 12.34 17.92
CA ASP A 371 16.84 11.69 17.27
C ASP A 371 17.21 12.35 15.94
N ALA A 372 17.21 13.68 15.88
CA ALA A 372 18.02 14.37 14.90
C ALA A 372 19.49 14.08 15.25
N PRO A 373 20.32 13.54 14.34
CA PRO A 373 21.76 13.48 14.61
C PRO A 373 22.24 14.91 14.86
N GLY A 374 22.99 15.07 15.97
CA GLY A 374 23.46 16.35 16.48
C GLY A 374 24.03 17.22 15.37
N THR A 375 23.81 18.52 15.51
CA THR A 375 24.43 19.59 14.75
C THR A 375 25.97 19.46 14.82
N GLY A 376 26.50 18.68 13.89
CA GLY A 376 27.93 18.57 13.63
C GLY A 376 28.20 19.08 12.22
N GLU A 377 28.90 20.19 12.14
CA GLU A 377 29.62 20.78 11.00
C GLU A 377 28.90 20.89 9.65
N ALA A 378 28.99 22.10 9.09
CA ALA A 378 28.58 22.41 7.71
C ALA A 378 29.13 21.39 6.70
N PRO A 379 28.34 21.02 5.67
CA PRO A 379 28.80 20.08 4.65
C PRO A 379 30.02 20.68 3.93
N LYS A 380 31.14 19.96 3.95
CA LYS A 380 32.25 20.16 3.02
C LYS A 380 31.72 19.95 1.60
N GLU A 381 32.30 20.69 0.66
CA GLU A 381 31.99 20.64 -0.77
C GLU A 381 31.76 19.23 -1.30
N PRO A 382 30.81 19.06 -2.29
CA PRO A 382 30.53 17.78 -2.86
C PRO A 382 31.80 17.20 -3.52
N PRO A 383 32.06 15.89 -3.38
CA PRO A 383 33.17 15.24 -4.07
C PRO A 383 32.95 15.32 -5.58
N SER A 384 34.08 15.46 -6.28
CA SER A 384 34.22 15.44 -7.74
C SER A 384 33.41 14.31 -8.41
N PRO A 385 32.88 14.51 -9.63
CA PRO A 385 31.96 13.57 -10.29
C PRO A 385 32.50 12.16 -10.61
N ASP A 386 33.76 11.86 -10.25
CA ASP A 386 34.40 10.56 -10.53
C ASP A 386 34.19 9.47 -9.47
N GLY A 387 33.41 9.76 -8.40
CA GLY A 387 33.16 8.84 -7.30
C GLY A 387 31.73 8.34 -7.20
N LEU A 388 31.13 7.77 -8.26
CA LEU A 388 29.88 7.04 -8.13
C LEU A 388 30.10 5.80 -7.26
N PRO A 389 29.33 5.59 -6.18
CA PRO A 389 29.38 4.33 -5.40
C PRO A 389 29.03 3.18 -6.33
N GLY A 390 29.82 2.13 -6.24
CA GLY A 390 29.76 0.97 -7.09
C GLY A 390 28.33 0.47 -7.33
N LYS A 391 28.05 0.07 -8.57
CA LYS A 391 26.79 -0.51 -9.03
C LYS A 391 26.23 -1.46 -7.98
N PRO A 392 24.93 -1.41 -7.63
CA PRO A 392 24.34 -2.40 -6.76
C PRO A 392 24.62 -3.79 -7.34
N ALA A 393 25.13 -4.68 -6.49
CA ALA A 393 25.39 -6.07 -6.87
C ALA A 393 24.05 -6.80 -7.01
N TRP A 394 23.59 -6.93 -8.22
CA TRP A 394 22.40 -7.70 -8.61
C TRP A 394 22.70 -9.19 -8.76
#